data_a0ca96d63be79b3668216eba0a513116
#
_entry.id   a0ca96d63be79b3668216eba0a513116
#
_cell.length_a   1.000
_cell.length_b   1.000
_cell.length_c   1.000
_cell.angle_alpha   90.00
_cell.angle_beta   90.00
_cell.angle_gamma   90.00
#
_symmetry.space_group_name_H-M   'P 1'
#
loop_
_entity.id
_entity.type
_entity.pdbx_description
1 polymer ?
#
loop_
_entity_poly.entity_id
_entity_poly.type
_entity_poly.pdbx_seq_one_letter_code
_entity_poly.pdbx_strand_id
1 'polypeptide(L)'
;MKRDFELIRKLLLCVEGESVDLSSYTNDQILYHKALLLESGLADGPKPHYASRSSSEIPDKVIVRKLTWAGHDLIDGIRDEDRWKKVKKWLKDTGKIITLEALKEAVKALFS
;
A
#
# COMPACT_ATOMS: atom_id res chain seq x y z
N MET A 1 7.74 -12.86 -0.77
CA MET A 1 8.16 -11.44 -0.60
C MET A 1 7.41 -10.82 0.58
N LYS A 2 8.07 -10.00 1.36
CA LYS A 2 7.43 -9.36 2.50
C LYS A 2 6.70 -8.09 2.09
N ARG A 3 5.56 -7.82 2.75
CA ARG A 3 4.84 -6.57 2.55
C ARG A 3 5.61 -5.41 3.17
N ASP A 4 5.71 -4.32 2.43
CA ASP A 4 6.37 -3.09 2.87
C ASP A 4 5.33 -1.96 2.86
N PHE A 5 4.93 -1.50 4.02
CA PHE A 5 3.88 -0.48 4.14
C PHE A 5 4.35 0.93 3.75
N GLU A 6 5.66 1.18 3.77
CA GLU A 6 6.20 2.41 3.19
C GLU A 6 5.94 2.43 1.68
N LEU A 7 6.19 1.30 1.01
CA LEU A 7 5.93 1.17 -0.42
C LEU A 7 4.44 1.24 -0.73
N ILE A 8 3.60 0.61 0.08
CA ILE A 8 2.14 0.70 -0.07
C ILE A 8 1.68 2.16 0.00
N ARG A 9 2.16 2.92 0.99
CA ARG A 9 1.84 4.34 1.12
C ARG A 9 2.26 5.11 -0.14
N LYS A 10 3.49 4.91 -0.60
CA LYS A 10 4.01 5.57 -1.81
C LYS A 10 3.19 5.23 -3.05
N LEU A 11 2.81 3.97 -3.21
CA LEU A 11 2.01 3.55 -4.35
C LEU A 11 0.59 4.14 -4.32
N LEU A 12 -0.02 4.24 -3.14
CA LEU A 12 -1.32 4.90 -3.01
C LEU A 12 -1.24 6.36 -3.44
N LEU A 13 -0.19 7.07 -3.02
CA LEU A 13 0.04 8.46 -3.44
C LEU A 13 0.26 8.54 -4.95
N CYS A 14 1.02 7.61 -5.51
CA CYS A 14 1.29 7.55 -6.95
C CYS A 14 0.02 7.36 -7.76
N VAL A 15 -0.89 6.50 -7.31
CA VAL A 15 -2.18 6.27 -7.97
C VAL A 15 -3.03 7.53 -8.01
N GLU A 16 -2.90 8.39 -6.99
CA GLU A 16 -3.57 9.68 -6.97
C GLU A 16 -2.90 10.75 -7.84
N GLY A 17 -1.78 10.41 -8.47
CA GLY A 17 -1.07 11.34 -9.35
C GLY A 17 0.06 12.12 -8.71
N GLU A 18 0.41 11.82 -7.47
CA GLU A 18 1.53 12.48 -6.80
C GLU A 18 2.85 11.85 -7.22
N SER A 19 3.89 12.68 -7.33
CA SER A 19 5.24 12.20 -7.59
C SER A 19 5.82 11.58 -6.34
N VAL A 20 6.34 10.36 -6.47
CA VAL A 20 6.96 9.65 -5.35
C VAL A 20 8.30 9.08 -5.81
N ASP A 21 9.22 8.96 -4.87
CA ASP A 21 10.52 8.33 -5.14
C ASP A 21 10.43 6.83 -4.89
N LEU A 22 10.52 6.06 -5.98
CA LEU A 22 10.50 4.59 -5.92
C LEU A 22 11.88 3.98 -6.22
N SER A 23 12.92 4.80 -6.27
CA SER A 23 14.25 4.37 -6.69
C SER A 23 14.92 3.34 -5.77
N SER A 24 14.51 3.29 -4.50
CA SER A 24 15.02 2.30 -3.54
C SER A 24 14.36 0.93 -3.64
N TYR A 25 13.38 0.78 -4.52
CA TYR A 25 12.64 -0.47 -4.69
C TYR A 25 12.92 -1.11 -6.03
N THR A 26 12.94 -2.45 -6.06
CA THR A 26 13.09 -3.21 -7.30
C THR A 26 11.78 -3.21 -8.08
N ASN A 27 11.86 -3.50 -9.38
CA ASN A 27 10.67 -3.65 -10.21
C ASN A 27 9.74 -4.76 -9.66
N ASP A 28 10.31 -5.86 -9.21
CA ASP A 28 9.55 -6.97 -8.63
C ASP A 28 8.80 -6.54 -7.36
N GLN A 29 9.43 -5.76 -6.50
CA GLN A 29 8.79 -5.23 -5.29
C GLN A 29 7.59 -4.34 -5.67
N ILE A 30 7.78 -3.49 -6.67
CA ILE A 30 6.71 -2.59 -7.13
C ILE A 30 5.55 -3.38 -7.71
N LEU A 31 5.82 -4.37 -8.57
CA LEU A 31 4.78 -5.21 -9.16
C LEU A 31 4.01 -5.99 -8.10
N TYR A 32 4.72 -6.60 -7.18
CA TYR A 32 4.11 -7.36 -6.09
C TYR A 32 3.17 -6.48 -5.26
N HIS A 33 3.63 -5.29 -4.87
CA HIS A 33 2.84 -4.39 -4.03
C HIS A 33 1.67 -3.75 -4.77
N LYS A 34 1.80 -3.50 -6.08
CA LYS A 34 0.65 -3.09 -6.90
C LYS A 34 -0.45 -4.15 -6.91
N ALA A 35 -0.06 -5.43 -7.04
CA ALA A 35 -1.02 -6.53 -6.96
C ALA A 35 -1.70 -6.58 -5.58
N LEU A 36 -0.96 -6.31 -4.51
CA LEU A 36 -1.54 -6.25 -3.17
C LEU A 36 -2.59 -5.16 -3.03
N LEU A 37 -2.41 -4.00 -3.67
CA LEU A 37 -3.41 -2.93 -3.65
C LEU A 37 -4.73 -3.41 -4.25
N LEU A 38 -4.67 -4.18 -5.34
CA LEU A 38 -5.87 -4.73 -5.98
C LEU A 38 -6.50 -5.81 -5.12
N GLU A 39 -5.70 -6.74 -4.61
CA GLU A 39 -6.18 -7.86 -3.79
C GLU A 39 -6.79 -7.42 -2.47
N SER A 40 -6.23 -6.37 -1.87
CA SER A 40 -6.72 -5.85 -0.58
C SER A 40 -7.95 -4.96 -0.72
N GLY A 41 -8.35 -4.63 -1.95
CA GLY A 41 -9.47 -3.73 -2.18
C GLY A 41 -9.15 -2.26 -1.96
N LEU A 42 -7.87 -1.88 -1.91
CA LEU A 42 -7.48 -0.48 -1.78
C LEU A 42 -7.47 0.25 -3.13
N ALA A 43 -7.38 -0.49 -4.22
CA ALA A 43 -7.38 0.07 -5.57
C ALA A 43 -8.14 -0.83 -6.52
N ASP A 44 -8.57 -0.26 -7.63
CA ASP A 44 -9.25 -0.96 -8.73
C ASP A 44 -8.35 -1.03 -9.95
N GLY A 45 -8.50 -2.12 -10.68
CA GLY A 45 -7.82 -2.36 -11.94
C GLY A 45 -8.14 -3.75 -12.44
N PRO A 46 -7.71 -4.09 -13.68
CA PRO A 46 -7.89 -5.43 -14.18
C PRO A 46 -7.08 -6.45 -13.38
N LYS A 47 -7.47 -7.69 -13.45
CA LYS A 47 -6.78 -8.77 -12.75
C LYS A 47 -5.31 -8.81 -13.18
N PRO A 48 -4.36 -8.91 -12.23
CA PRO A 48 -2.94 -9.00 -12.57
C PRO A 48 -2.63 -10.21 -13.44
N HIS A 49 -1.68 -10.05 -14.35
CA HIS A 49 -1.24 -11.13 -15.21
C HIS A 49 -0.03 -11.84 -14.58
N TYR A 50 -0.14 -13.16 -14.46
CA TYR A 50 0.94 -14.03 -13.99
C TYR A 50 1.36 -14.96 -15.13
N ALA A 51 2.68 -15.14 -15.31
CA ALA A 51 3.19 -16.04 -16.32
C ALA A 51 2.75 -17.48 -15.99
N SER A 52 2.22 -18.19 -16.99
CA SER A 52 1.65 -19.53 -16.81
C SER A 52 2.66 -20.58 -16.32
N ARG A 53 3.96 -20.34 -16.54
CA ARG A 53 5.04 -21.25 -16.13
C ARG A 53 5.67 -20.87 -14.80
N SER A 54 5.24 -19.78 -14.21
CA SER A 54 5.83 -19.28 -12.99
C SER A 54 5.04 -19.76 -11.79
N SER A 55 5.73 -20.29 -10.79
CA SER A 55 5.19 -20.49 -9.46
C SER A 55 5.40 -19.24 -8.58
N SER A 56 5.90 -18.17 -9.18
CA SER A 56 6.20 -16.91 -8.48
C SER A 56 4.91 -16.22 -8.04
N GLU A 57 4.97 -15.61 -6.88
CA GLU A 57 3.93 -14.72 -6.37
C GLU A 57 3.96 -13.35 -7.03
N ILE A 58 4.95 -13.09 -7.92
CA ILE A 58 5.15 -11.80 -8.55
C ILE A 58 4.52 -11.80 -9.94
N PRO A 59 3.55 -10.91 -10.21
CA PRO A 59 2.94 -10.82 -11.53
C PRO A 59 3.89 -10.18 -12.55
N ASP A 60 3.67 -10.51 -13.83
CA ASP A 60 4.40 -9.90 -14.94
C ASP A 60 3.95 -8.47 -15.18
N LYS A 61 2.66 -8.22 -14.99
CA LYS A 61 2.03 -6.94 -15.31
C LYS A 61 0.88 -6.66 -14.37
N VAL A 62 0.86 -5.44 -13.86
CA VAL A 62 -0.23 -4.96 -13.00
C VAL A 62 -0.62 -3.56 -13.45
N ILE A 63 -1.90 -3.35 -13.69
CA ILE A 63 -2.45 -2.03 -14.02
C ILE A 63 -3.34 -1.60 -12.85
N VAL A 64 -3.00 -0.48 -12.23
CA VAL A 64 -3.80 0.12 -11.16
C VAL A 64 -4.42 1.38 -11.72
N ARG A 65 -5.75 1.44 -11.77
CA ARG A 65 -6.48 2.55 -12.39
C ARG A 65 -6.84 3.66 -11.43
N LYS A 66 -7.34 3.30 -10.25
CA LYS A 66 -7.82 4.28 -9.27
C LYS A 66 -7.87 3.66 -7.89
N LEU A 67 -7.94 4.51 -6.87
CA LEU A 67 -8.19 4.06 -5.50
C LEU A 67 -9.68 3.77 -5.32
N THR A 68 -9.98 2.82 -4.43
CA THR A 68 -11.33 2.59 -3.94
C THR A 68 -11.63 3.57 -2.81
N TRP A 69 -12.85 3.56 -2.30
CA TRP A 69 -13.19 4.30 -1.07
C TRP A 69 -12.23 3.94 0.07
N ALA A 70 -11.98 2.64 0.27
CA ALA A 70 -11.07 2.18 1.31
C ALA A 70 -9.64 2.71 1.10
N GLY A 71 -9.18 2.74 -0.16
CA GLY A 71 -7.86 3.29 -0.49
C GLY A 71 -7.77 4.78 -0.19
N HIS A 72 -8.79 5.55 -0.57
CA HIS A 72 -8.85 6.98 -0.26
C HIS A 72 -8.87 7.23 1.25
N ASP A 73 -9.69 6.50 1.98
CA ASP A 73 -9.78 6.66 3.43
C ASP A 73 -8.44 6.39 4.11
N LEU A 74 -7.76 5.34 3.69
CA LEU A 74 -6.46 5.01 4.26
C LEU A 74 -5.42 6.09 3.95
N ILE A 75 -5.30 6.49 2.67
CA ILE A 75 -4.26 7.46 2.30
C ILE A 75 -4.51 8.84 2.92
N ASP A 76 -5.75 9.23 3.08
CA ASP A 76 -6.08 10.49 3.73
C ASP A 76 -5.56 10.54 5.17
N GLY A 77 -5.57 9.40 5.85
CA GLY A 77 -5.06 9.29 7.22
C GLY A 77 -3.54 9.26 7.33
N ILE A 78 -2.84 8.89 6.27
CA ILE A 78 -1.37 8.73 6.28
C ILE A 78 -0.68 9.51 5.17
N ARG A 79 -1.38 10.45 4.53
CA ARG A 79 -0.88 11.21 3.38
C ARG A 79 0.38 12.02 3.72
N ASP A 80 0.32 12.82 4.76
CA ASP A 80 1.46 13.65 5.10
C ASP A 80 2.46 12.91 6.01
N GLU A 81 3.71 13.38 5.99
CA GLU A 81 4.79 12.77 6.74
C GLU A 81 4.55 12.78 8.25
N ASP A 82 3.95 13.84 8.77
CA ASP A 82 3.69 13.96 10.22
C ASP A 82 2.64 12.94 10.67
N ARG A 83 1.56 12.78 9.91
CA ARG A 83 0.54 11.78 10.20
C ARG A 83 1.12 10.36 10.10
N TRP A 84 1.92 10.10 9.08
CA TRP A 84 2.55 8.81 8.89
C TRP A 84 3.48 8.46 10.05
N LYS A 85 4.28 9.43 10.51
CA LYS A 85 5.15 9.25 11.69
C LYS A 85 4.35 8.95 12.94
N LYS A 86 3.23 9.64 13.15
CA LYS A 86 2.35 9.41 14.30
C LYS A 86 1.73 8.02 14.26
N VAL A 87 1.31 7.57 13.10
CA VAL A 87 0.75 6.23 12.92
C VAL A 87 1.79 5.15 13.23
N LYS A 88 3.00 5.30 12.69
CA LYS A 88 4.09 4.35 12.95
C LYS A 88 4.45 4.31 14.45
N LYS A 89 4.50 5.47 15.08
CA LYS A 89 4.80 5.55 16.51
C LYS A 89 3.70 4.89 17.35
N TRP A 90 2.45 5.15 17.02
CA TRP A 90 1.31 4.54 17.72
C TRP A 90 1.36 3.01 17.64
N LEU A 91 1.66 2.46 16.46
CA LEU A 91 1.79 1.02 16.27
C LEU A 91 2.94 0.45 17.10
N LYS A 92 4.07 1.13 17.11
CA LYS A 92 5.23 0.73 17.91
C LYS A 92 4.92 0.75 19.41
N ASP A 93 4.30 1.82 19.89
CA ASP A 93 4.00 2.01 21.31
C ASP A 93 2.94 1.02 21.82
N THR A 94 2.00 0.61 20.97
CA THR A 94 0.99 -0.38 21.34
C THR A 94 1.44 -1.82 21.11
N GLY A 95 2.65 -2.01 20.58
CA GLY A 95 3.21 -3.36 20.35
C GLY A 95 2.56 -4.11 19.21
N LYS A 96 1.81 -3.42 18.34
CA LYS A 96 1.11 -4.06 17.22
C LYS A 96 2.02 -4.29 16.04
N ILE A 97 1.88 -5.45 15.41
CA ILE A 97 2.52 -5.73 14.12
C ILE A 97 1.82 -4.90 13.05
N ILE A 98 2.59 -4.32 12.11
CA ILE A 98 2.01 -3.52 11.03
C ILE A 98 1.26 -4.44 10.07
N THR A 99 -0.06 -4.28 10.04
CA THR A 99 -0.96 -4.94 9.10
C THR A 99 -1.92 -3.88 8.57
N LEU A 100 -2.67 -4.19 7.52
CA LEU A 100 -3.67 -3.26 6.99
C LEU A 100 -4.70 -2.89 8.06
N GLU A 101 -5.17 -3.89 8.82
CA GLU A 101 -6.13 -3.65 9.91
C GLU A 101 -5.54 -2.78 11.01
N ALA A 102 -4.28 -3.01 11.38
CA ALA A 102 -3.60 -2.19 12.38
C ALA A 102 -3.43 -0.74 11.91
N LEU A 103 -3.13 -0.54 10.62
CA LEU A 103 -3.05 0.81 10.03
C LEU A 103 -4.39 1.53 10.10
N LYS A 104 -5.47 0.85 9.72
CA LYS A 104 -6.83 1.40 9.80
C LYS A 104 -7.20 1.78 11.23
N GLU A 105 -6.86 0.90 12.17
CA GLU A 105 -7.11 1.13 13.60
C GLU A 105 -6.34 2.33 14.12
N ALA A 106 -5.07 2.47 13.75
CA ALA A 106 -4.23 3.61 14.13
C ALA A 106 -4.79 4.94 13.59
N VAL A 107 -5.18 4.97 12.32
CA VAL A 107 -5.78 6.15 11.70
C VAL A 107 -7.06 6.54 12.42
N LYS A 108 -7.90 5.56 12.71
CA LYS A 108 -9.16 5.80 13.43
C LYS A 108 -8.90 6.32 14.84
N ALA A 109 -7.93 5.75 15.55
CA ALA A 109 -7.62 6.15 16.92
C ALA A 109 -7.01 7.55 17.00
N LEU A 110 -6.22 7.95 16.01
CA LEU A 110 -5.49 9.22 16.02
C LEU A 110 -6.24 10.38 15.37
N PHE A 111 -7.07 10.11 14.37
CA PHE A 111 -7.60 11.16 13.47
C PHE A 111 -9.13 11.16 13.30
N SER A 112 -9.84 10.31 13.98
CA SER A 112 -11.31 10.32 13.88
C SER A 112 -12.00 10.67 15.19
#